data_49e30d085a10c2104d01bda476bddf16
#
_entry.id   49e30d085a10c2104d01bda476bddf16
#
_cell.length_a   1.000
_cell.length_b   1.000
_cell.length_c   1.000
_cell.angle_alpha   90.00
_cell.angle_beta   90.00
_cell.angle_gamma   90.00
#
_symmetry.space_group_name_H-M   'P 1'
#
loop_
_entity.id
_entity.type
_entity.pdbx_description
1 polymer ?
#
loop_
_entity_poly.entity_id
_entity_poly.type
_entity_poly.pdbx_seq_one_letter_code
_entity_poly.pdbx_strand_id
1 'polypeptide(L)'
;MRTAALRWKARFSACRRRRGDTSLPHTFSSEGAWYAGVIFLMLGFLMAALAGAAMSVQGVMNTRLSEKIGLLESNAYVQGTAFVLSALAMWFFGKGNLKLLPSVPWPYWLGGAVGLVITITVMLAIHELNATLAISTILIAQLLVAAAIDYFGIMESEKTPFGVQKFIALALMIGSVVLFKWEPK
;
A
#
# COMPACT_ATOMS: atom_id res chain seq x y z
N MET A 1 -3.24 6.39 14.90
CA MET A 1 -4.21 6.04 13.86
C MET A 1 -5.10 4.84 14.20
N ARG A 2 -4.63 3.80 14.90
CA ARG A 2 -5.46 2.63 15.32
C ARG A 2 -6.71 2.98 16.14
N THR A 3 -6.64 3.96 17.03
CA THR A 3 -7.79 4.37 17.87
C THR A 3 -8.90 5.05 17.07
N ALA A 4 -8.59 5.74 15.98
CA ALA A 4 -9.60 6.35 15.11
C ALA A 4 -10.27 5.28 14.23
N ALA A 5 -9.50 4.36 13.65
CA ALA A 5 -10.03 3.25 12.83
C ALA A 5 -10.86 2.25 13.66
N LEU A 6 -10.41 1.92 14.88
CA LEU A 6 -11.16 1.06 15.80
C LEU A 6 -12.42 1.74 16.33
N ARG A 7 -12.38 3.04 16.63
CA ARG A 7 -13.58 3.82 16.97
C ARG A 7 -14.54 3.91 15.78
N TRP A 8 -14.03 3.95 14.57
CA TRP A 8 -14.85 3.99 13.37
C TRP A 8 -15.49 2.61 13.08
N LYS A 9 -14.74 1.49 13.13
CA LYS A 9 -15.29 0.11 13.05
C LYS A 9 -16.30 -0.15 14.15
N ALA A 10 -16.04 0.24 15.39
CA ALA A 10 -16.97 0.10 16.51
C ALA A 10 -18.26 0.92 16.33
N ARG A 11 -18.18 2.14 15.76
CA ARG A 11 -19.35 2.93 15.44
C ARG A 11 -20.17 2.36 14.30
N PHE A 12 -19.53 1.80 13.27
CA PHE A 12 -20.22 1.17 12.15
C PHE A 12 -20.89 -0.16 12.54
N SER A 13 -20.24 -0.98 13.36
CA SER A 13 -20.82 -2.22 13.87
C SER A 13 -21.96 -1.96 14.88
N ALA A 14 -21.86 -0.89 15.67
CA ALA A 14 -22.94 -0.44 16.54
C ALA A 14 -24.16 0.07 15.76
N CYS A 15 -23.93 0.75 14.64
CA CYS A 15 -24.98 1.21 13.75
C CYS A 15 -25.73 0.04 13.06
N ARG A 16 -24.99 -1.02 12.67
CA ARG A 16 -25.60 -2.23 12.06
C ARG A 16 -26.43 -3.03 13.08
N ARG A 17 -26.03 -3.05 14.36
CA ARG A 17 -26.73 -3.81 15.41
C ARG A 17 -28.03 -3.15 15.90
N ARG A 18 -28.19 -1.82 15.68
CA ARG A 18 -29.39 -1.03 16.07
C ARG A 18 -30.48 -0.93 15.00
N ARG A 19 -30.40 -1.70 13.92
CA ARG A 19 -31.44 -1.69 12.88
C ARG A 19 -32.80 -2.26 13.31
N GLY A 20 -32.94 -2.69 14.57
CA GLY A 20 -34.19 -3.15 15.16
C GLY A 20 -34.86 -2.15 16.12
N ASP A 21 -34.26 -0.99 16.39
CA ASP A 21 -34.81 -0.02 17.35
C ASP A 21 -35.30 1.23 16.60
N THR A 22 -36.60 1.41 16.52
CA THR A 22 -37.29 2.46 15.73
C THR A 22 -37.33 3.83 16.41
N SER A 23 -36.52 4.08 17.46
CA SER A 23 -36.54 5.32 18.25
C SER A 23 -35.23 6.14 18.18
N LEU A 24 -34.63 6.32 16.98
CA LEU A 24 -33.49 7.21 16.82
C LEU A 24 -33.95 8.67 16.57
N PRO A 25 -33.35 9.68 17.23
CA PRO A 25 -33.63 11.07 16.92
C PRO A 25 -33.22 11.39 15.49
N HIS A 26 -34.12 12.02 14.73
CA HIS A 26 -34.07 12.34 13.30
C HIS A 26 -33.04 13.40 12.89
N THR A 27 -31.90 13.56 13.59
CA THR A 27 -30.93 14.65 13.34
C THR A 27 -29.57 14.21 12.81
N PHE A 28 -29.36 12.92 12.52
CA PHE A 28 -28.16 12.50 11.79
C PHE A 28 -28.55 12.27 10.32
N SER A 29 -28.48 13.31 9.49
CA SER A 29 -28.84 13.19 8.09
C SER A 29 -27.97 12.14 7.42
N SER A 30 -28.62 11.18 6.76
CA SER A 30 -27.95 10.14 5.94
C SER A 30 -26.98 10.74 4.91
N GLU A 31 -27.23 11.95 4.48
CA GLU A 31 -26.39 12.75 3.59
C GLU A 31 -25.01 13.05 4.18
N GLY A 32 -24.93 13.51 5.44
CA GLY A 32 -23.62 13.82 6.07
C GLY A 32 -22.71 12.58 6.21
N ALA A 33 -23.28 11.41 6.47
CA ALA A 33 -22.53 10.16 6.53
C ALA A 33 -22.04 9.71 5.14
N TRP A 34 -22.82 9.98 4.09
CA TRP A 34 -22.48 9.67 2.70
C TRP A 34 -21.33 10.57 2.22
N TYR A 35 -21.42 11.89 2.44
CA TYR A 35 -20.34 12.84 2.10
C TYR A 35 -19.04 12.52 2.83
N ALA A 36 -19.08 12.18 4.12
CA ALA A 36 -17.90 11.76 4.85
C ALA A 36 -17.28 10.49 4.23
N GLY A 37 -18.09 9.50 3.85
CA GLY A 37 -17.61 8.29 3.18
C GLY A 37 -16.91 8.59 1.85
N VAL A 38 -17.50 9.44 1.03
CA VAL A 38 -16.93 9.86 -0.27
C VAL A 38 -15.61 10.61 -0.08
N ILE A 39 -15.53 11.54 0.88
CA ILE A 39 -14.30 12.29 1.18
C ILE A 39 -13.18 11.34 1.61
N PHE A 40 -13.45 10.38 2.50
CA PHE A 40 -12.46 9.39 2.92
C PHE A 40 -11.99 8.51 1.75
N LEU A 41 -12.89 8.13 0.86
CA LEU A 41 -12.55 7.35 -0.34
C LEU A 41 -11.65 8.17 -1.27
N MET A 42 -12.00 9.40 -1.56
CA MET A 42 -11.20 10.30 -2.41
C MET A 42 -9.81 10.56 -1.81
N LEU A 43 -9.74 10.77 -0.50
CA LEU A 43 -8.45 10.91 0.20
C LEU A 43 -7.60 9.64 0.09
N GLY A 44 -8.22 8.46 0.18
CA GLY A 44 -7.55 7.18 -0.02
C GLY A 44 -6.95 7.05 -1.43
N PHE A 45 -7.70 7.40 -2.46
CA PHE A 45 -7.20 7.41 -3.84
C PHE A 45 -6.06 8.42 -4.04
N LEU A 46 -6.17 9.61 -3.49
CA LEU A 46 -5.12 10.63 -3.57
C LEU A 46 -3.83 10.14 -2.90
N MET A 47 -3.93 9.55 -1.70
CA MET A 47 -2.77 8.98 -0.99
C MET A 47 -2.14 7.83 -1.77
N ALA A 48 -2.94 6.96 -2.39
CA ALA A 48 -2.45 5.88 -3.22
C ALA A 48 -1.71 6.40 -4.47
N ALA A 49 -2.25 7.42 -5.13
CA ALA A 49 -1.61 8.05 -6.29
C ALA A 49 -0.27 8.71 -5.91
N LEU A 50 -0.24 9.44 -4.80
CA LEU A 50 1.00 10.04 -4.28
C LEU A 50 2.05 8.97 -3.92
N ALA A 51 1.63 7.89 -3.28
CA ALA A 51 2.51 6.77 -2.94
C ALA A 51 3.10 6.13 -4.21
N GLY A 52 2.28 5.87 -5.23
CA GLY A 52 2.74 5.30 -6.51
C GLY A 52 3.74 6.22 -7.22
N ALA A 53 3.47 7.53 -7.29
CA ALA A 53 4.39 8.50 -7.85
C ALA A 53 5.72 8.56 -7.08
N ALA A 54 5.66 8.59 -5.75
CA ALA A 54 6.84 8.59 -4.89
C ALA A 54 7.68 7.31 -5.05
N MET A 55 7.04 6.14 -5.15
CA MET A 55 7.72 4.87 -5.41
C MET A 55 8.45 4.87 -6.75
N SER A 56 7.84 5.43 -7.80
CA SER A 56 8.46 5.53 -9.11
C SER A 56 9.70 6.44 -9.10
N VAL A 57 9.59 7.60 -8.49
CA VAL A 57 10.73 8.54 -8.32
C VAL A 57 11.84 7.91 -7.48
N GLN A 58 11.48 7.31 -6.35
CA GLN A 58 12.43 6.61 -5.46
C GLN A 58 13.16 5.49 -6.20
N GLY A 59 12.44 4.66 -6.97
CA GLY A 59 13.02 3.57 -7.72
C GLY A 59 14.09 4.04 -8.71
N VAL A 60 13.80 5.08 -9.48
CA VAL A 60 14.76 5.67 -10.43
C VAL A 60 15.95 6.30 -9.71
N MET A 61 15.71 7.06 -8.63
CA MET A 61 16.79 7.68 -7.85
C MET A 61 17.73 6.64 -7.26
N ASN A 62 17.18 5.58 -6.66
CA ASN A 62 17.96 4.51 -6.06
C ASN A 62 18.78 3.75 -7.13
N THR A 63 18.20 3.51 -8.31
CA THR A 63 18.92 2.88 -9.43
C THR A 63 20.09 3.76 -9.87
N ARG A 64 19.88 5.07 -10.06
CA ARG A 64 20.96 5.98 -10.42
C ARG A 64 22.05 6.08 -9.35
N LEU A 65 21.66 6.00 -8.09
CA LEU A 65 22.62 5.95 -6.99
C LEU A 65 23.43 4.64 -7.04
N SER A 66 22.78 3.50 -7.27
CA SER A 66 23.44 2.20 -7.33
C SER A 66 24.45 2.08 -8.49
N GLU A 67 24.20 2.76 -9.61
CA GLU A 67 25.16 2.87 -10.72
C GLU A 67 26.46 3.60 -10.33
N LYS A 68 26.41 4.46 -9.30
CA LYS A 68 27.55 5.26 -8.85
C LYS A 68 28.35 4.63 -7.73
N ILE A 69 27.67 4.07 -6.74
CA ILE A 69 28.30 3.61 -5.49
C ILE A 69 28.22 2.11 -5.26
N GLY A 70 27.51 1.38 -6.13
CA GLY A 70 27.23 -0.05 -5.95
C GLY A 70 25.83 -0.33 -5.43
N LEU A 71 25.33 -1.52 -5.71
CA LEU A 71 23.95 -1.94 -5.41
C LEU A 71 23.67 -2.05 -3.91
N LEU A 72 24.56 -2.74 -3.19
CA LEU A 72 24.40 -2.96 -1.75
C LEU A 72 24.68 -1.70 -0.93
N GLU A 73 25.65 -0.92 -1.34
CA GLU A 73 26.01 0.36 -0.72
C GLU A 73 24.87 1.36 -0.87
N SER A 74 24.29 1.45 -2.07
CA SER A 74 23.11 2.28 -2.32
C SER A 74 21.92 1.85 -1.45
N ASN A 75 21.65 0.54 -1.40
CA ASN A 75 20.56 0.03 -0.59
C ASN A 75 20.79 0.31 0.91
N ALA A 76 22.01 0.11 1.42
CA ALA A 76 22.34 0.40 2.82
C ALA A 76 22.16 1.90 3.13
N TYR A 77 22.61 2.79 2.23
CA TYR A 77 22.44 4.23 2.38
C TYR A 77 20.97 4.64 2.40
N VAL A 78 20.16 4.14 1.46
CA VAL A 78 18.74 4.45 1.35
C VAL A 78 17.97 3.96 2.57
N GLN A 79 18.21 2.73 3.02
CA GLN A 79 17.55 2.18 4.20
C GLN A 79 18.02 2.88 5.49
N GLY A 80 19.28 3.25 5.56
CA GLY A 80 19.83 4.02 6.69
C GLY A 80 19.23 5.41 6.80
N THR A 81 19.14 6.15 5.71
CA THR A 81 18.49 7.48 5.68
C THR A 81 17.00 7.38 6.00
N ALA A 82 16.30 6.38 5.47
CA ALA A 82 14.90 6.13 5.78
C ALA A 82 14.70 5.81 7.28
N PHE A 83 15.60 5.02 7.87
CA PHE A 83 15.58 4.71 9.30
C PHE A 83 15.74 5.98 10.15
N VAL A 84 16.74 6.81 9.85
CA VAL A 84 16.99 8.06 10.60
C VAL A 84 15.78 9.00 10.51
N LEU A 85 15.25 9.21 9.30
CA LEU A 85 14.08 10.07 9.11
C LEU A 85 12.83 9.51 9.81
N SER A 86 12.64 8.19 9.79
CA SER A 86 11.53 7.55 10.50
C SER A 86 11.67 7.66 12.01
N ALA A 87 12.90 7.53 12.54
CA ALA A 87 13.17 7.69 13.96
C ALA A 87 12.93 9.14 14.43
N LEU A 88 13.34 10.13 13.64
CA LEU A 88 13.04 11.53 13.89
C LEU A 88 11.54 11.81 13.85
N ALA A 89 10.84 11.31 12.82
CA ALA A 89 9.40 11.47 12.72
C ALA A 89 8.66 10.80 13.89
N MET A 90 9.13 9.63 14.33
CA MET A 90 8.61 8.97 15.53
C MET A 90 8.84 9.82 16.79
N TRP A 91 10.00 10.44 16.92
CA TRP A 91 10.33 11.30 18.08
C TRP A 91 9.40 12.50 18.18
N PHE A 92 9.15 13.19 17.05
CA PHE A 92 8.34 14.42 17.06
C PHE A 92 6.82 14.15 17.03
N PHE A 93 6.38 13.10 16.32
CA PHE A 93 4.96 12.85 16.03
C PHE A 93 4.46 11.50 16.54
N GLY A 94 5.33 10.68 17.12
CA GLY A 94 4.98 9.34 17.58
C GLY A 94 3.99 9.34 18.74
N LYS A 95 2.84 8.71 18.55
CA LYS A 95 1.80 8.46 19.56
C LYS A 95 1.60 6.97 19.84
N GLY A 96 2.50 6.12 19.29
CA GLY A 96 2.44 4.68 19.43
C GLY A 96 3.13 4.18 20.70
N ASN A 97 3.10 2.86 20.91
CA ASN A 97 3.76 2.20 22.02
C ASN A 97 4.60 1.02 21.51
N LEU A 98 5.91 1.21 21.41
CA LEU A 98 6.86 0.15 20.99
C LEU A 98 6.93 -1.03 21.96
N LYS A 99 6.52 -0.84 23.22
CA LYS A 99 6.49 -1.93 24.22
C LYS A 99 5.51 -3.05 23.85
N LEU A 100 4.57 -2.77 22.93
CA LEU A 100 3.63 -3.79 22.43
C LEU A 100 4.22 -4.65 21.29
N LEU A 101 5.44 -4.36 20.83
CA LEU A 101 6.07 -5.10 19.73
C LEU A 101 6.18 -6.61 20.00
N PRO A 102 6.54 -7.08 21.20
CA PRO A 102 6.60 -8.51 21.49
C PRO A 102 5.26 -9.24 21.44
N SER A 103 4.13 -8.51 21.54
CA SER A 103 2.78 -9.09 21.43
C SER A 103 2.30 -9.26 19.99
N VAL A 104 3.07 -8.79 19.01
CA VAL A 104 2.74 -8.90 17.59
C VAL A 104 3.30 -10.21 17.04
N PRO A 105 2.54 -10.99 16.24
CA PRO A 105 3.02 -12.22 15.62
C PRO A 105 4.32 -11.99 14.82
N TRP A 106 5.27 -12.90 14.95
CA TRP A 106 6.62 -12.77 14.37
C TRP A 106 6.69 -12.49 12.85
N PRO A 107 5.76 -12.98 11.99
CA PRO A 107 5.83 -12.69 10.56
C PRO A 107 5.77 -11.18 10.24
N TYR A 108 5.11 -10.39 11.08
CA TYR A 108 5.01 -8.94 10.87
C TYR A 108 6.33 -8.18 11.16
N TRP A 109 7.29 -8.81 11.82
CA TRP A 109 8.61 -8.21 12.08
C TRP A 109 9.51 -8.23 10.85
N LEU A 110 9.19 -9.11 9.88
CA LEU A 110 9.98 -9.28 8.66
C LEU A 110 9.78 -8.15 7.63
N GLY A 111 8.92 -7.17 7.91
CA GLY A 111 8.65 -6.05 7.00
C GLY A 111 9.90 -5.32 6.54
N GLY A 112 10.90 -5.13 7.43
CA GLY A 112 12.18 -4.54 7.08
C GLY A 112 13.00 -5.39 6.11
N ALA A 113 13.04 -6.71 6.33
CA ALA A 113 13.74 -7.64 5.44
C ALA A 113 13.08 -7.69 4.05
N VAL A 114 11.75 -7.71 4.00
CA VAL A 114 11.00 -7.62 2.75
C VAL A 114 11.28 -6.29 2.05
N GLY A 115 11.33 -5.18 2.78
CA GLY A 115 11.67 -3.86 2.25
C GLY A 115 13.06 -3.82 1.61
N LEU A 116 14.05 -4.48 2.22
CA LEU A 116 15.39 -4.63 1.66
C LEU A 116 15.36 -5.38 0.32
N VAL A 117 14.66 -6.52 0.26
CA VAL A 117 14.52 -7.30 -0.98
C VAL A 117 13.82 -6.48 -2.06
N ILE A 118 12.73 -5.77 -1.72
CA ILE A 118 12.01 -4.90 -2.67
C ILE A 118 12.96 -3.84 -3.24
N THR A 119 13.70 -3.13 -2.41
CA THR A 119 14.56 -2.04 -2.88
C THR A 119 15.64 -2.54 -3.84
N ILE A 120 16.29 -3.67 -3.52
CA ILE A 120 17.31 -4.29 -4.38
C ILE A 120 16.70 -4.73 -5.71
N THR A 121 15.58 -5.46 -5.67
CA THR A 121 14.95 -6.01 -6.89
C THR A 121 14.38 -4.91 -7.79
N VAL A 122 13.86 -3.82 -7.23
CA VAL A 122 13.41 -2.66 -7.99
C VAL A 122 14.58 -1.97 -8.71
N MET A 123 15.71 -1.76 -8.03
CA MET A 123 16.90 -1.18 -8.65
C MET A 123 17.39 -2.03 -9.82
N LEU A 124 17.48 -3.36 -9.64
CA LEU A 124 17.88 -4.28 -10.70
C LEU A 124 16.89 -4.28 -11.87
N ALA A 125 15.59 -4.30 -11.56
CA ALA A 125 14.56 -4.30 -12.61
C ALA A 125 14.57 -3.02 -13.46
N ILE A 126 14.74 -1.85 -12.84
CA ILE A 126 14.82 -0.57 -13.55
C ILE A 126 16.12 -0.49 -14.38
N HIS A 127 17.22 -1.01 -13.85
CA HIS A 127 18.48 -1.05 -14.57
C HIS A 127 18.39 -1.88 -15.85
N GLU A 128 17.75 -3.07 -15.79
CA GLU A 128 17.66 -4.00 -16.92
C GLU A 128 16.55 -3.66 -17.93
N LEU A 129 15.39 -3.16 -17.45
CA LEU A 129 14.16 -3.04 -18.25
C LEU A 129 13.77 -1.60 -18.60
N ASN A 130 14.47 -0.59 -18.11
CA ASN A 130 14.05 0.81 -17.97
C ASN A 130 12.90 1.03 -16.96
N ALA A 131 12.70 2.30 -16.53
CA ALA A 131 11.78 2.63 -15.46
C ALA A 131 10.31 2.28 -15.78
N THR A 132 9.83 2.59 -16.98
CA THR A 132 8.43 2.40 -17.35
C THR A 132 8.04 0.92 -17.38
N LEU A 133 8.85 0.09 -18.02
CA LEU A 133 8.56 -1.35 -18.14
C LEU A 133 8.72 -2.06 -16.79
N ALA A 134 9.76 -1.72 -16.02
CA ALA A 134 9.97 -2.28 -14.70
C ALA A 134 8.81 -1.96 -13.75
N ILE A 135 8.42 -0.68 -13.64
CA ILE A 135 7.34 -0.25 -12.75
C ILE A 135 5.99 -0.85 -13.16
N SER A 136 5.70 -0.92 -14.46
CA SER A 136 4.47 -1.53 -14.95
C SER A 136 4.41 -3.03 -14.61
N THR A 137 5.51 -3.75 -14.73
CA THR A 137 5.60 -5.17 -14.37
C THR A 137 5.46 -5.38 -12.86
N ILE A 138 6.10 -4.53 -12.06
CA ILE A 138 5.99 -4.53 -10.60
C ILE A 138 4.54 -4.31 -10.17
N LEU A 139 3.84 -3.36 -10.79
CA LEU A 139 2.44 -3.06 -10.49
C LEU A 139 1.53 -4.26 -10.71
N ILE A 140 1.72 -5.00 -11.82
CA ILE A 140 0.96 -6.24 -12.09
C ILE A 140 1.23 -7.29 -11.01
N ALA A 141 2.50 -7.51 -10.66
CA ALA A 141 2.87 -8.46 -9.63
C ALA A 141 2.28 -8.08 -8.25
N GLN A 142 2.34 -6.81 -7.89
CA GLN A 142 1.73 -6.28 -6.64
C GLN A 142 0.22 -6.52 -6.61
N LEU A 143 -0.47 -6.26 -7.72
CA LEU A 143 -1.92 -6.45 -7.79
C LEU A 143 -2.31 -7.94 -7.70
N LEU A 144 -1.54 -8.83 -8.33
CA LEU A 144 -1.75 -10.28 -8.23
C LEU A 144 -1.60 -10.77 -6.80
N VAL A 145 -0.52 -10.37 -6.12
CA VAL A 145 -0.26 -10.76 -4.73
C VAL A 145 -1.32 -10.16 -3.80
N ALA A 146 -1.69 -8.90 -3.97
CA ALA A 146 -2.74 -8.26 -3.18
C ALA A 146 -4.09 -8.98 -3.37
N ALA A 147 -4.44 -9.34 -4.61
CA ALA A 147 -5.64 -10.10 -4.90
C ALA A 147 -5.64 -11.51 -4.28
N ALA A 148 -4.49 -12.18 -4.25
CA ALA A 148 -4.34 -13.46 -3.57
C ALA A 148 -4.50 -13.32 -2.05
N ILE A 149 -3.91 -12.29 -1.43
CA ILE A 149 -4.06 -12.00 -0.01
C ILE A 149 -5.53 -11.77 0.34
N ASP A 150 -6.25 -10.97 -0.45
CA ASP A 150 -7.67 -10.69 -0.23
C ASP A 150 -8.55 -11.93 -0.47
N TYR A 151 -8.22 -12.75 -1.46
CA TYR A 151 -8.98 -13.97 -1.77
C TYR A 151 -8.85 -15.01 -0.65
N PHE A 152 -7.64 -15.25 -0.18
CA PHE A 152 -7.38 -16.22 0.90
C PHE A 152 -7.65 -15.65 2.30
N GLY A 153 -7.77 -14.34 2.45
CA GLY A 153 -7.91 -13.65 3.74
C GLY A 153 -6.64 -13.78 4.59
N ILE A 154 -5.46 -13.77 3.96
CA ILE A 154 -4.17 -13.85 4.64
C ILE A 154 -3.91 -12.53 5.39
N MET A 155 -3.18 -12.60 6.51
CA MET A 155 -2.81 -11.43 7.32
C MET A 155 -4.01 -10.64 7.86
N GLU A 156 -5.08 -11.32 8.24
CA GLU A 156 -6.33 -10.73 8.78
C GLU A 156 -7.04 -9.79 7.77
N SER A 157 -6.75 -9.93 6.47
CA SER A 157 -7.46 -9.22 5.41
C SER A 157 -8.92 -9.68 5.31
N GLU A 158 -9.84 -8.77 5.02
CA GLU A 158 -11.24 -9.15 4.78
C GLU A 158 -11.33 -9.92 3.46
N LYS A 159 -11.87 -11.14 3.51
CA LYS A 159 -12.04 -11.97 2.31
C LYS A 159 -12.94 -11.27 1.30
N THR A 160 -12.39 -10.98 0.14
CA THR A 160 -13.17 -10.44 -0.99
C THR A 160 -13.15 -11.42 -2.15
N PRO A 161 -14.32 -11.79 -2.72
CA PRO A 161 -14.36 -12.71 -3.85
C PRO A 161 -13.65 -12.11 -5.06
N PHE A 162 -12.88 -12.95 -5.75
CA PHE A 162 -12.19 -12.56 -6.97
C PHE A 162 -13.16 -12.71 -8.15
N GLY A 163 -13.93 -11.65 -8.43
CA GLY A 163 -14.92 -11.63 -9.50
C GLY A 163 -14.27 -11.58 -10.90
N VAL A 164 -15.03 -12.00 -11.92
CA VAL A 164 -14.62 -12.00 -13.34
C VAL A 164 -14.07 -10.63 -13.78
N GLN A 165 -14.61 -9.54 -13.25
CA GLN A 165 -14.14 -8.17 -13.52
C GLN A 165 -12.67 -7.94 -13.15
N LYS A 166 -12.19 -8.54 -12.04
CA LYS A 166 -10.79 -8.45 -11.62
C LYS A 166 -9.86 -9.22 -12.57
N PHE A 167 -10.31 -10.36 -13.10
CA PHE A 167 -9.57 -11.11 -14.13
C PHE A 167 -9.44 -10.33 -15.43
N ILE A 168 -10.52 -9.69 -15.89
CA ILE A 168 -10.51 -8.86 -17.09
C ILE A 168 -9.57 -7.66 -16.90
N ALA A 169 -9.67 -6.96 -15.75
CA ALA A 169 -8.78 -5.83 -15.44
C ALA A 169 -7.31 -6.23 -15.45
N LEU A 170 -6.96 -7.39 -14.86
CA LEU A 170 -5.61 -7.91 -14.85
C LEU A 170 -5.12 -8.27 -16.26
N ALA A 171 -5.95 -8.91 -17.07
CA ALA A 171 -5.62 -9.24 -18.45
C ALA A 171 -5.36 -7.98 -19.30
N LEU A 172 -6.16 -6.92 -19.11
CA LEU A 172 -5.95 -5.63 -19.76
C LEU A 172 -4.64 -4.97 -19.31
N MET A 173 -4.27 -5.05 -18.04
CA MET A 173 -2.99 -4.54 -17.55
C MET A 173 -1.80 -5.29 -18.14
N ILE A 174 -1.87 -6.62 -18.23
CA ILE A 174 -0.83 -7.43 -18.89
C ILE A 174 -0.72 -7.04 -20.37
N GLY A 175 -1.85 -6.93 -21.07
CA GLY A 175 -1.89 -6.48 -22.46
C GLY A 175 -1.29 -5.08 -22.65
N SER A 176 -1.54 -4.17 -21.71
CA SER A 176 -0.96 -2.83 -21.71
C SER A 176 0.57 -2.86 -21.59
N VAL A 177 1.14 -3.72 -20.71
CA VAL A 177 2.60 -3.84 -20.57
C VAL A 177 3.24 -4.43 -21.83
N VAL A 178 2.59 -5.41 -22.46
CA VAL A 178 3.05 -5.94 -23.76
C VAL A 178 3.06 -4.86 -24.83
N LEU A 179 2.03 -4.02 -24.86
CA LEU A 179 1.94 -2.89 -25.79
C LEU A 179 3.02 -1.81 -25.53
N PHE A 180 3.36 -1.53 -24.27
CA PHE A 180 4.48 -0.65 -23.92
C PHE A 180 5.84 -1.15 -24.44
N LYS A 181 6.01 -2.48 -24.50
CA LYS A 181 7.23 -3.08 -25.04
C LYS A 181 7.26 -3.10 -26.57
N TRP A 182 6.10 -2.99 -27.20
CA TRP A 182 5.97 -3.05 -28.65
C TRP A 182 6.35 -1.70 -29.27
N GLU A 183 7.61 -1.54 -29.65
CA GLU A 183 8.04 -0.47 -30.53
C GLU A 183 7.78 -0.90 -31.97
N PRO A 184 6.93 -0.20 -32.74
CA PRO A 184 6.84 -0.45 -34.17
C PRO A 184 8.19 -0.08 -34.80
N LYS A 185 8.81 -1.06 -35.49
CA LYS A 185 10.03 -0.84 -36.28
C LYS A 185 9.72 0.09 -37.45
#